data_b5619644f78a0d89744302e0dc0c926c
#
_entry.id   b5619644f78a0d89744302e0dc0c926c
#
_cell.length_a   1.000
_cell.length_b   1.000
_cell.length_c   1.000
_cell.angle_alpha   90.00
_cell.angle_beta   90.00
_cell.angle_gamma   90.00
#
_symmetry.space_group_name_H-M   'P 1'
#
loop_
_entity.id
_entity.type
_entity.pdbx_description
1 polymer ?
#
loop_
_entity_poly.entity_id
_entity_poly.type
_entity_poly.pdbx_seq_one_letter_code
_entity_poly.pdbx_strand_id
1 'polypeptide(L)'
;RVVNRTGAVIATFFMLITPDMLGFSSLSGTNVIHAVTASLGVIYLAVWFRYRERKDLYLASLLLALNIWTRTEGIVFIGAALCVVGYDSFRRKQYKDLLPVLLSLSPALLWSLFMKLNGLYAEGIAIVRLFWDGEKVETIYNYMKNLYVNNYYYGWSFSAALLSLLVNIRNVIKTRDNLRLLSMILLASLFYVIILYQIDYKWDTIENVLAYSAKRFLFCFVPCVWFFTVTNKIVMTG
;
A
#
# COMPACT_ATOMS: atom_id res chain seq x y z
N ARG A 1 -21.36 4.58 1.44
CA ARG A 1 -21.46 3.94 2.77
C ARG A 1 -20.53 4.59 3.83
N VAL A 2 -19.24 4.80 3.52
CA VAL A 2 -18.21 5.23 4.48
C VAL A 2 -17.96 6.72 4.39
N VAL A 3 -18.11 7.30 3.21
CA VAL A 3 -17.84 8.71 2.89
C VAL A 3 -19.12 9.36 2.39
N ASN A 4 -19.38 10.59 2.80
CA ASN A 4 -20.48 11.37 2.24
C ASN A 4 -20.14 11.80 0.79
N ARG A 5 -21.15 12.25 0.04
CA ARG A 5 -21.01 12.64 -1.36
C ARG A 5 -19.96 13.75 -1.56
N THR A 6 -19.97 14.75 -0.70
CA THR A 6 -19.03 15.88 -0.76
C THR A 6 -17.58 15.40 -0.54
N GLY A 7 -17.35 14.59 0.49
CA GLY A 7 -16.02 14.01 0.76
C GLY A 7 -15.53 13.13 -0.38
N ALA A 8 -16.41 12.35 -1.00
CA ALA A 8 -16.06 11.53 -2.16
C ALA A 8 -15.62 12.39 -3.37
N VAL A 9 -16.36 13.47 -3.65
CA VAL A 9 -16.01 14.42 -4.73
C VAL A 9 -14.66 15.09 -4.45
N ILE A 10 -14.45 15.59 -3.22
CA ILE A 10 -13.20 16.22 -2.80
C ILE A 10 -12.03 15.25 -2.97
N ALA A 11 -12.13 14.01 -2.45
CA ALA A 11 -11.07 13.01 -2.57
C ALA A 11 -10.76 12.68 -4.03
N THR A 12 -11.79 12.49 -4.85
CA THR A 12 -11.63 12.19 -6.28
C THR A 12 -10.96 13.36 -7.00
N PHE A 13 -11.38 14.59 -6.75
CA PHE A 13 -10.78 15.77 -7.35
C PHE A 13 -9.29 15.87 -7.04
N PHE A 14 -8.91 15.82 -5.76
CA PHE A 14 -7.49 15.90 -5.38
C PHE A 14 -6.67 14.73 -5.89
N MET A 15 -7.25 13.55 -5.98
CA MET A 15 -6.59 12.39 -6.56
C MET A 15 -6.31 12.59 -8.06
N LEU A 16 -7.29 13.12 -8.80
CA LEU A 16 -7.15 13.36 -10.25
C LEU A 16 -6.14 14.46 -10.58
N ILE A 17 -6.02 15.51 -9.75
CA ILE A 17 -5.03 16.58 -9.95
C ILE A 17 -3.64 16.26 -9.40
N THR A 18 -3.44 15.07 -8.81
CA THR A 18 -2.12 14.62 -8.36
C THR A 18 -1.19 14.52 -9.57
N PRO A 19 0.00 15.17 -9.58
CA PRO A 19 0.85 15.22 -10.77
C PRO A 19 1.21 13.83 -11.32
N ASP A 20 1.57 12.90 -10.46
CA ASP A 20 1.91 11.53 -10.86
C ASP A 20 0.69 10.74 -11.39
N MET A 21 -0.54 11.12 -11.05
CA MET A 21 -1.73 10.51 -11.66
C MET A 21 -1.78 10.80 -13.15
N LEU A 22 -1.53 12.05 -13.55
CA LEU A 22 -1.44 12.45 -14.96
C LEU A 22 -0.25 11.78 -15.65
N GLY A 23 0.92 11.79 -15.01
CA GLY A 23 2.13 11.15 -15.54
C GLY A 23 1.95 9.65 -15.78
N PHE A 24 1.46 8.91 -14.79
CA PHE A 24 1.29 7.45 -14.93
C PHE A 24 0.10 7.05 -15.81
N SER A 25 -0.94 7.87 -15.93
CA SER A 25 -2.06 7.58 -16.83
C SER A 25 -1.70 7.72 -18.31
N SER A 26 -0.70 8.56 -18.64
CA SER A 26 -0.19 8.73 -20.00
C SER A 26 0.85 7.67 -20.40
N LEU A 27 1.41 6.94 -19.44
CA LEU A 27 2.40 5.89 -19.69
C LEU A 27 1.71 4.54 -19.83
N SER A 28 2.01 3.83 -20.91
CA SER A 28 1.58 2.43 -21.08
C SER A 28 2.32 1.53 -20.08
N GLY A 29 1.71 1.25 -18.97
CA GLY A 29 2.32 0.43 -17.94
C GLY A 29 1.35 -0.05 -16.86
N THR A 30 1.82 -0.97 -16.04
CA THR A 30 1.05 -1.58 -14.95
C THR A 30 0.87 -0.66 -13.73
N ASN A 31 1.44 0.56 -13.74
CA ASN A 31 1.51 1.43 -12.56
C ASN A 31 0.13 1.84 -12.03
N VAL A 32 -0.77 2.26 -12.93
CA VAL A 32 -2.14 2.66 -12.52
C VAL A 32 -2.93 1.45 -12.03
N ILE A 33 -2.85 0.32 -12.74
CA ILE A 33 -3.55 -0.92 -12.35
C ILE A 33 -3.04 -1.39 -10.98
N HIS A 34 -1.72 -1.37 -10.78
CA HIS A 34 -1.10 -1.70 -9.50
C HIS A 34 -1.59 -0.77 -8.38
N ALA A 35 -1.59 0.55 -8.61
CA ALA A 35 -2.05 1.52 -7.62
C ALA A 35 -3.54 1.35 -7.30
N VAL A 36 -4.39 1.15 -8.31
CA VAL A 36 -5.83 0.96 -8.13
C VAL A 36 -6.12 -0.33 -7.36
N THR A 37 -5.51 -1.45 -7.74
CA THR A 37 -5.74 -2.75 -7.07
C THR A 37 -5.21 -2.76 -5.65
N ALA A 38 -4.02 -2.18 -5.38
CA ALA A 38 -3.47 -2.01 -4.03
C ALA A 38 -4.38 -1.15 -3.16
N SER A 39 -4.70 0.06 -3.61
CA SER A 39 -5.48 1.02 -2.83
C SER A 39 -6.90 0.55 -2.58
N LEU A 40 -7.59 0.01 -3.58
CA LEU A 40 -8.93 -0.54 -3.38
C LEU A 40 -8.90 -1.75 -2.45
N GLY A 41 -7.90 -2.63 -2.57
CA GLY A 41 -7.70 -3.75 -1.64
C GLY A 41 -7.61 -3.28 -0.18
N VAL A 42 -6.78 -2.29 0.09
CA VAL A 42 -6.62 -1.68 1.42
C VAL A 42 -7.89 -0.98 1.89
N ILE A 43 -8.56 -0.21 1.01
CA ILE A 43 -9.82 0.48 1.33
C ILE A 43 -10.95 -0.51 1.64
N TYR A 44 -11.11 -1.58 0.86
CA TYR A 44 -12.12 -2.61 1.14
C TYR A 44 -11.83 -3.38 2.43
N LEU A 45 -10.55 -3.58 2.81
CA LEU A 45 -10.23 -4.08 4.16
C LEU A 45 -10.69 -3.09 5.25
N ALA A 46 -10.48 -1.79 5.07
CA ALA A 46 -10.97 -0.79 6.02
C ALA A 46 -12.52 -0.79 6.10
N VAL A 47 -13.21 -0.95 4.97
CA VAL A 47 -14.68 -1.10 4.92
C VAL A 47 -15.11 -2.38 5.66
N TRP A 48 -14.43 -3.49 5.42
CA TRP A 48 -14.68 -4.74 6.14
C TRP A 48 -14.47 -4.59 7.65
N PHE A 49 -13.41 -3.93 8.09
CA PHE A 49 -13.20 -3.69 9.52
C PHE A 49 -14.37 -2.94 10.16
N ARG A 50 -15.03 -2.05 9.41
CA ARG A 50 -16.15 -1.24 9.90
C ARG A 50 -17.48 -1.99 9.90
N TYR A 51 -17.80 -2.70 8.82
CA TYR A 51 -19.13 -3.32 8.61
C TYR A 51 -19.14 -4.83 8.81
N ARG A 52 -17.99 -5.47 8.78
CA ARG A 52 -17.81 -6.93 8.93
C ARG A 52 -18.56 -7.78 7.91
N GLU A 53 -18.88 -7.23 6.76
CA GLU A 53 -19.48 -7.99 5.67
C GLU A 53 -18.40 -8.84 4.96
N ARG A 54 -18.59 -10.15 4.88
CA ARG A 54 -17.61 -11.07 4.28
C ARG A 54 -17.32 -10.75 2.82
N LYS A 55 -18.31 -10.22 2.08
CA LYS A 55 -18.09 -9.82 0.68
C LYS A 55 -16.99 -8.76 0.53
N ASP A 56 -16.89 -7.82 1.48
CA ASP A 56 -15.87 -6.78 1.45
C ASP A 56 -14.47 -7.39 1.69
N LEU A 57 -14.36 -8.40 2.58
CA LEU A 57 -13.12 -9.14 2.80
C LEU A 57 -12.70 -9.95 1.57
N TYR A 58 -13.64 -10.65 0.92
CA TYR A 58 -13.35 -11.41 -0.29
C TYR A 58 -12.93 -10.49 -1.44
N LEU A 59 -13.62 -9.36 -1.62
CA LEU A 59 -13.26 -8.38 -2.65
C LEU A 59 -11.89 -7.75 -2.38
N ALA A 60 -11.59 -7.40 -1.12
CA ALA A 60 -10.27 -6.93 -0.73
C ALA A 60 -9.17 -7.95 -1.06
N SER A 61 -9.39 -9.22 -0.69
CA SER A 61 -8.44 -10.30 -0.95
C SER A 61 -8.24 -10.56 -2.44
N LEU A 62 -9.30 -10.49 -3.25
CA LEU A 62 -9.21 -10.59 -4.70
C LEU A 62 -8.40 -9.44 -5.30
N LEU A 63 -8.64 -8.21 -4.86
CA LEU A 63 -7.91 -7.04 -5.33
C LEU A 63 -6.42 -7.11 -4.95
N LEU A 64 -6.09 -7.60 -3.75
CA LEU A 64 -4.71 -7.84 -3.34
C LEU A 64 -4.06 -8.98 -4.15
N ALA A 65 -4.82 -10.02 -4.50
CA ALA A 65 -4.34 -11.08 -5.39
C ALA A 65 -4.06 -10.57 -6.81
N LEU A 66 -4.92 -9.71 -7.35
CA LEU A 66 -4.68 -9.03 -8.62
C LEU A 66 -3.50 -8.07 -8.53
N ASN A 67 -3.30 -7.42 -7.38
CA ASN A 67 -2.18 -6.52 -7.15
C ASN A 67 -0.83 -7.23 -7.24
N ILE A 68 -0.66 -8.37 -6.56
CA ILE A 68 0.58 -9.16 -6.63
C ILE A 68 0.77 -9.81 -8.00
N TRP A 69 -0.31 -10.08 -8.74
CA TRP A 69 -0.24 -10.53 -10.12
C TRP A 69 0.28 -9.46 -11.06
N THR A 70 -0.06 -8.20 -10.83
CA THR A 70 0.43 -7.09 -11.66
C THR A 70 1.88 -6.74 -11.38
N ARG A 71 2.31 -6.83 -10.11
CA ARG A 71 3.67 -6.50 -9.68
C ARG A 71 4.03 -7.23 -8.39
N THR A 72 5.28 -7.68 -8.32
CA THR A 72 5.81 -8.40 -7.16
C THR A 72 5.82 -7.57 -5.87
N GLU A 73 5.93 -6.24 -5.97
CA GLU A 73 5.80 -5.33 -4.82
C GLU A 73 4.44 -5.44 -4.12
N GLY A 74 3.42 -5.99 -4.78
CA GLY A 74 2.12 -6.29 -4.18
C GLY A 74 2.17 -7.15 -2.92
N ILE A 75 3.24 -7.93 -2.74
CA ILE A 75 3.43 -8.77 -1.56
C ILE A 75 3.45 -7.96 -0.24
N VAL A 76 3.92 -6.72 -0.27
CA VAL A 76 3.98 -5.89 0.94
C VAL A 76 2.60 -5.50 1.45
N PHE A 77 1.63 -5.28 0.53
CA PHE A 77 0.24 -4.98 0.90
C PHE A 77 -0.45 -6.20 1.50
N ILE A 78 -0.18 -7.40 0.96
CA ILE A 78 -0.68 -8.66 1.52
C ILE A 78 -0.06 -8.90 2.90
N GLY A 79 1.25 -8.69 3.05
CA GLY A 79 1.95 -8.79 4.33
C GLY A 79 1.36 -7.85 5.39
N ALA A 80 1.14 -6.58 5.05
CA ALA A 80 0.49 -5.61 5.93
C ALA A 80 -0.95 -6.03 6.30
N ALA A 81 -1.71 -6.50 5.30
CA ALA A 81 -3.07 -7.00 5.52
C ALA A 81 -3.08 -8.22 6.46
N LEU A 82 -2.18 -9.18 6.27
CA LEU A 82 -2.04 -10.35 7.15
C LEU A 82 -1.72 -9.95 8.59
N CYS A 83 -0.84 -8.96 8.81
CA CYS A 83 -0.53 -8.47 10.16
C CYS A 83 -1.77 -7.84 10.82
N VAL A 84 -2.48 -6.94 10.12
CA VAL A 84 -3.61 -6.22 10.71
C VAL A 84 -4.85 -7.12 10.87
N VAL A 85 -5.18 -7.92 9.84
CA VAL A 85 -6.28 -8.91 9.92
C VAL A 85 -5.93 -10.00 10.93
N GLY A 86 -4.68 -10.46 10.96
CA GLY A 86 -4.19 -11.47 11.91
C GLY A 86 -4.34 -11.02 13.35
N TYR A 87 -3.91 -9.80 13.66
CA TYR A 87 -4.07 -9.22 14.99
C TYR A 87 -5.54 -9.11 15.41
N ASP A 88 -6.41 -8.63 14.49
CA ASP A 88 -7.85 -8.52 14.75
C ASP A 88 -8.50 -9.89 14.93
N SER A 89 -8.16 -10.86 14.06
CA SER A 89 -8.67 -12.23 14.10
C SER A 89 -8.25 -12.95 15.39
N PHE A 90 -7.00 -12.76 15.83
CA PHE A 90 -6.50 -13.29 17.09
C PHE A 90 -7.30 -12.72 18.28
N ARG A 91 -7.48 -11.41 18.35
CA ARG A 91 -8.26 -10.77 19.42
C ARG A 91 -9.71 -11.22 19.47
N ARG A 92 -10.31 -11.52 18.32
CA ARG A 92 -11.71 -11.91 18.18
C ARG A 92 -11.92 -13.42 18.15
N LYS A 93 -10.83 -14.20 18.15
CA LYS A 93 -10.84 -15.67 17.98
C LYS A 93 -11.56 -16.11 16.69
N GLN A 94 -11.47 -15.30 15.61
CA GLN A 94 -12.12 -15.54 14.31
C GLN A 94 -11.07 -15.80 13.22
N TYR A 95 -10.32 -16.89 13.36
CA TYR A 95 -9.20 -17.24 12.46
C TYR A 95 -9.62 -17.50 11.00
N LYS A 96 -10.91 -17.77 10.75
CA LYS A 96 -11.45 -17.98 9.40
C LYS A 96 -11.32 -16.72 8.51
N ASP A 97 -11.22 -15.54 9.11
CA ASP A 97 -11.06 -14.28 8.39
C ASP A 97 -9.67 -14.14 7.76
N LEU A 98 -8.67 -14.91 8.22
CA LEU A 98 -7.33 -14.94 7.64
C LEU A 98 -7.28 -15.67 6.30
N LEU A 99 -8.14 -16.67 6.10
CA LEU A 99 -8.07 -17.56 4.94
C LEU A 99 -8.17 -16.80 3.60
N PRO A 100 -9.12 -15.87 3.38
CA PRO A 100 -9.18 -15.11 2.13
C PRO A 100 -7.91 -14.29 1.86
N VAL A 101 -7.33 -13.68 2.92
CA VAL A 101 -6.10 -12.89 2.79
C VAL A 101 -4.89 -13.79 2.49
N LEU A 102 -4.80 -14.97 3.09
CA LEU A 102 -3.77 -15.96 2.76
C LEU A 102 -3.89 -16.44 1.31
N LEU A 103 -5.13 -16.69 0.85
CA LEU A 103 -5.38 -17.10 -0.52
C LEU A 103 -4.99 -16.02 -1.55
N SER A 104 -4.89 -14.74 -1.16
CA SER A 104 -4.39 -13.69 -2.06
C SER A 104 -2.92 -13.87 -2.46
N LEU A 105 -2.15 -14.71 -1.77
CA LEU A 105 -0.78 -15.10 -2.17
C LEU A 105 -0.75 -16.12 -3.31
N SER A 106 -1.87 -16.78 -3.61
CA SER A 106 -1.90 -17.88 -4.61
C SER A 106 -1.37 -17.50 -5.99
N PRO A 107 -1.60 -16.29 -6.56
CA PRO A 107 -1.04 -15.95 -7.86
C PRO A 107 0.49 -15.94 -7.87
N ALA A 108 1.11 -15.40 -6.81
CA ALA A 108 2.58 -15.38 -6.70
C ALA A 108 3.15 -16.80 -6.54
N LEU A 109 2.50 -17.63 -5.74
CA LEU A 109 2.91 -19.03 -5.52
C LEU A 109 2.76 -19.85 -6.81
N LEU A 110 1.65 -19.71 -7.52
CA LEU A 110 1.41 -20.39 -8.80
C LEU A 110 2.41 -19.92 -9.87
N TRP A 111 2.70 -18.62 -9.94
CA TRP A 111 3.70 -18.09 -10.85
C TRP A 111 5.10 -18.62 -10.53
N SER A 112 5.50 -18.59 -9.26
CA SER A 112 6.79 -19.14 -8.83
C SER A 112 6.92 -20.64 -9.15
N LEU A 113 5.84 -21.39 -8.94
CA LEU A 113 5.81 -22.82 -9.28
C LEU A 113 5.92 -23.03 -10.79
N PHE A 114 5.17 -22.26 -11.59
CA PHE A 114 5.25 -22.30 -13.06
C PHE A 114 6.67 -22.02 -13.55
N MET A 115 7.30 -20.95 -13.06
CA MET A 115 8.70 -20.60 -13.41
C MET A 115 9.65 -21.74 -13.05
N LYS A 116 9.47 -22.33 -11.87
CA LYS A 116 10.29 -23.46 -11.41
C LYS A 116 10.15 -24.69 -12.31
N LEU A 117 8.93 -25.07 -12.63
CA LEU A 117 8.66 -26.26 -13.45
C LEU A 117 9.17 -26.14 -14.90
N ASN A 118 9.23 -24.91 -15.42
CA ASN A 118 9.69 -24.64 -16.78
C ASN A 118 11.17 -24.22 -16.86
N GLY A 119 11.93 -24.29 -15.77
CA GLY A 119 13.33 -23.89 -15.75
C GLY A 119 13.58 -22.41 -16.04
N LEU A 120 12.54 -21.57 -15.93
CA LEU A 120 12.60 -20.14 -16.23
C LEU A 120 13.08 -19.37 -14.99
N TYR A 121 14.28 -19.61 -14.54
CA TYR A 121 14.87 -18.84 -13.46
C TYR A 121 15.56 -17.59 -14.01
N ALA A 122 15.21 -16.44 -13.45
CA ALA A 122 16.02 -15.24 -13.58
C ALA A 122 17.27 -15.41 -12.68
N GLU A 123 18.36 -15.94 -13.22
CA GLU A 123 19.61 -16.09 -12.47
C GLU A 123 20.09 -14.73 -11.96
N GLY A 124 20.25 -14.63 -10.65
CA GLY A 124 21.05 -13.60 -10.02
C GLY A 124 20.50 -12.17 -10.07
N ILE A 125 19.19 -11.98 -10.15
CA ILE A 125 18.57 -10.65 -10.14
C ILE A 125 18.80 -9.92 -8.81
N ALA A 126 18.84 -10.67 -7.70
CA ALA A 126 18.96 -10.07 -6.39
C ALA A 126 19.76 -10.96 -5.43
N ILE A 127 20.56 -10.33 -4.59
CA ILE A 127 21.25 -10.96 -3.47
C ILE A 127 20.56 -10.47 -2.19
N VAL A 128 20.20 -11.40 -1.28
CA VAL A 128 19.71 -11.02 0.04
C VAL A 128 20.91 -10.69 0.92
N ARG A 129 21.00 -9.44 1.38
CA ARG A 129 22.03 -9.01 2.33
C ARG A 129 21.62 -9.33 3.76
N LEU A 130 22.55 -9.91 4.50
CA LEU A 130 22.39 -10.16 5.93
C LEU A 130 23.22 -9.17 6.79
N PHE A 131 23.95 -8.26 6.16
CA PHE A 131 24.84 -7.33 6.85
C PHE A 131 24.20 -5.94 6.95
N TRP A 132 24.48 -5.24 8.06
CA TRP A 132 24.08 -3.85 8.23
C TRP A 132 24.92 -2.93 7.33
N ASP A 133 24.23 -2.14 6.52
CA ASP A 133 24.80 -1.17 5.61
C ASP A 133 24.16 0.20 5.91
N GLY A 134 24.88 1.04 6.66
CA GLY A 134 24.41 2.35 7.09
C GLY A 134 24.20 3.33 5.94
N GLU A 135 25.07 3.30 4.92
CA GLU A 135 25.01 4.20 3.76
C GLU A 135 23.75 3.90 2.94
N LYS A 136 23.46 2.61 2.75
CA LYS A 136 22.24 2.18 2.05
C LYS A 136 20.97 2.60 2.81
N VAL A 137 20.97 2.46 4.14
CA VAL A 137 19.84 2.90 4.97
C VAL A 137 19.64 4.42 4.85
N GLU A 138 20.71 5.19 4.92
CA GLU A 138 20.66 6.64 4.78
C GLU A 138 20.15 7.08 3.41
N THR A 139 20.62 6.43 2.34
CA THR A 139 20.17 6.68 0.97
C THR A 139 18.67 6.41 0.82
N ILE A 140 18.18 5.25 1.29
CA ILE A 140 16.76 4.91 1.27
C ILE A 140 15.96 5.93 2.08
N TYR A 141 16.39 6.24 3.30
CA TYR A 141 15.69 7.18 4.17
C TYR A 141 15.57 8.57 3.54
N ASN A 142 16.68 9.13 3.05
CA ASN A 142 16.69 10.46 2.45
C ASN A 142 15.84 10.53 1.20
N TYR A 143 15.86 9.49 0.37
CA TYR A 143 15.04 9.41 -0.82
C TYR A 143 13.55 9.33 -0.47
N MET A 144 13.16 8.42 0.43
CA MET A 144 11.78 8.27 0.86
C MET A 144 11.25 9.52 1.55
N LYS A 145 12.04 10.14 2.45
CA LYS A 145 11.71 11.41 3.10
C LYS A 145 11.42 12.49 2.06
N ASN A 146 12.29 12.62 1.04
CA ASN A 146 12.08 13.61 -0.02
C ASN A 146 10.76 13.35 -0.77
N LEU A 147 10.44 12.10 -1.11
CA LEU A 147 9.18 11.76 -1.77
C LEU A 147 7.95 12.09 -0.94
N TYR A 148 7.98 11.89 0.39
CA TYR A 148 6.84 12.19 1.25
C TYR A 148 6.63 13.69 1.48
N VAL A 149 7.73 14.46 1.53
CA VAL A 149 7.69 15.90 1.85
C VAL A 149 7.54 16.76 0.59
N ASN A 150 8.06 16.29 -0.54
CA ASN A 150 8.05 17.07 -1.77
C ASN A 150 6.70 16.95 -2.49
N ASN A 151 5.97 18.06 -2.53
CA ASN A 151 4.66 18.15 -3.16
C ASN A 151 4.69 18.03 -4.70
N TYR A 152 5.88 17.98 -5.30
CA TYR A 152 6.03 17.89 -6.76
C TYR A 152 5.39 16.64 -7.36
N TYR A 153 5.51 15.48 -6.66
CA TYR A 153 5.02 14.19 -7.18
C TYR A 153 3.55 13.91 -6.83
N TYR A 154 3.21 14.07 -5.55
CA TYR A 154 1.90 13.66 -5.03
C TYR A 154 1.03 14.84 -4.61
N GLY A 155 1.43 16.07 -4.98
CA GLY A 155 0.73 17.27 -4.54
C GLY A 155 0.62 17.33 -3.01
N TRP A 156 -0.52 17.76 -2.52
CA TRP A 156 -0.77 17.90 -1.08
C TRP A 156 -1.23 16.61 -0.36
N SER A 157 -1.20 15.45 -1.05
CA SER A 157 -1.83 14.22 -0.55
C SER A 157 -1.29 13.80 0.83
N PHE A 158 0.02 13.66 0.98
CA PHE A 158 0.61 13.25 2.27
C PHE A 158 0.55 14.34 3.33
N SER A 159 0.71 15.61 2.94
CA SER A 159 0.61 16.77 3.85
C SER A 159 -0.82 16.91 4.39
N ALA A 160 -1.83 16.74 3.54
CA ALA A 160 -3.24 16.76 3.95
C ALA A 160 -3.58 15.58 4.88
N ALA A 161 -3.05 14.40 4.60
CA ALA A 161 -3.24 13.24 5.48
C ALA A 161 -2.57 13.44 6.85
N LEU A 162 -1.35 14.00 6.88
CA LEU A 162 -0.67 14.32 8.13
C LEU A 162 -1.43 15.36 8.94
N LEU A 163 -1.89 16.44 8.32
CA LEU A 163 -2.71 17.46 8.97
C LEU A 163 -4.00 16.85 9.51
N SER A 164 -4.69 16.05 8.69
CA SER A 164 -5.90 15.33 9.10
C SER A 164 -5.64 14.39 10.29
N LEU A 165 -4.51 13.71 10.32
CA LEU A 165 -4.11 12.87 11.44
C LEU A 165 -3.87 13.70 12.70
N LEU A 166 -3.11 14.78 12.62
CA LEU A 166 -2.78 15.64 13.77
C LEU A 166 -4.03 16.23 14.39
N VAL A 167 -4.94 16.77 13.57
CA VAL A 167 -6.20 17.37 14.03
C VAL A 167 -7.15 16.33 14.63
N ASN A 168 -7.13 15.09 14.10
CA ASN A 168 -8.06 14.03 14.49
C ASN A 168 -7.43 12.93 15.36
N ILE A 169 -6.23 13.11 15.88
CA ILE A 169 -5.44 12.05 16.52
C ILE A 169 -6.23 11.31 17.62
N ARG A 170 -6.97 12.05 18.44
CA ARG A 170 -7.81 11.46 19.50
C ARG A 170 -8.92 10.56 18.92
N ASN A 171 -9.54 10.98 17.81
CA ASN A 171 -10.58 10.20 17.14
C ASN A 171 -10.00 8.98 16.44
N VAL A 172 -8.83 9.11 15.79
CA VAL A 172 -8.14 8.00 15.12
C VAL A 172 -7.76 6.90 16.11
N ILE A 173 -7.24 7.26 17.29
CA ILE A 173 -6.92 6.31 18.36
C ILE A 173 -8.19 5.66 18.93
N LYS A 174 -9.28 6.45 19.09
CA LYS A 174 -10.54 5.96 19.63
C LYS A 174 -11.31 5.08 18.64
N THR A 175 -11.31 5.44 17.36
CA THR A 175 -11.96 4.68 16.29
C THR A 175 -10.94 3.73 15.66
N ARG A 176 -10.92 2.49 16.10
CA ARG A 176 -9.94 1.46 15.66
C ARG A 176 -9.87 1.27 14.13
N ASP A 177 -10.90 1.64 13.39
CA ASP A 177 -10.97 1.43 11.94
C ASP A 177 -9.99 2.34 11.19
N ASN A 178 -9.93 3.63 11.54
CA ASN A 178 -8.96 4.57 10.96
C ASN A 178 -7.52 4.21 11.40
N LEU A 179 -7.36 3.73 12.63
CA LEU A 179 -6.07 3.24 13.11
C LEU A 179 -5.61 2.02 12.31
N ARG A 180 -6.50 1.07 11.99
CA ARG A 180 -6.18 -0.11 11.17
C ARG A 180 -5.77 0.28 9.74
N LEU A 181 -6.49 1.22 9.12
CA LEU A 181 -6.13 1.75 7.81
C LEU A 181 -4.74 2.39 7.83
N LEU A 182 -4.47 3.26 8.81
CA LEU A 182 -3.15 3.87 8.98
C LEU A 182 -2.07 2.82 9.23
N SER A 183 -2.35 1.81 10.06
CA SER A 183 -1.42 0.71 10.32
C SER A 183 -1.11 -0.09 9.05
N MET A 184 -2.08 -0.33 8.16
CA MET A 184 -1.82 -0.99 6.88
C MET A 184 -0.90 -0.17 5.98
N ILE A 185 -1.10 1.15 5.89
CA ILE A 185 -0.24 2.05 5.12
C ILE A 185 1.19 2.04 5.66
N LEU A 186 1.33 2.20 6.99
CA LEU A 186 2.65 2.23 7.64
C LEU A 186 3.38 0.89 7.54
N LEU A 187 2.69 -0.23 7.77
CA LEU A 187 3.28 -1.57 7.64
C LEU A 187 3.68 -1.89 6.21
N ALA A 188 2.86 -1.55 5.22
CA ALA A 188 3.23 -1.75 3.82
C ALA A 188 4.45 -0.90 3.44
N SER A 189 4.53 0.35 3.90
CA SER A 189 5.71 1.21 3.71
C SER A 189 6.94 0.62 4.38
N LEU A 190 6.82 0.13 5.61
CA LEU A 190 7.91 -0.51 6.35
C LEU A 190 8.40 -1.78 5.64
N PHE A 191 7.50 -2.66 5.22
CA PHE A 191 7.87 -3.89 4.49
C PHE A 191 8.54 -3.57 3.16
N TYR A 192 8.08 -2.53 2.46
CA TYR A 192 8.74 -2.08 1.23
C TYR A 192 10.18 -1.61 1.49
N VAL A 193 10.40 -0.80 2.52
CA VAL A 193 11.75 -0.34 2.91
C VAL A 193 12.62 -1.52 3.32
N ILE A 194 12.09 -2.50 4.06
CA ILE A 194 12.83 -3.71 4.44
C ILE A 194 13.24 -4.50 3.18
N ILE A 195 12.33 -4.67 2.21
CA ILE A 195 12.63 -5.39 0.97
C ILE A 195 13.69 -4.62 0.16
N LEU A 196 13.58 -3.31 0.01
CA LEU A 196 14.58 -2.48 -0.67
C LEU A 196 15.96 -2.60 0.00
N TYR A 197 15.99 -2.64 1.33
CA TYR A 197 17.23 -2.81 2.08
C TYR A 197 17.84 -4.21 1.87
N GLN A 198 17.01 -5.26 1.92
CA GLN A 198 17.46 -6.65 1.84
C GLN A 198 17.92 -7.07 0.44
N ILE A 199 17.44 -6.41 -0.61
CA ILE A 199 17.72 -6.78 -1.98
C ILE A 199 18.84 -5.90 -2.57
N ASP A 200 19.90 -6.53 -3.08
CA ASP A 200 20.88 -5.90 -3.95
C ASP A 200 20.69 -6.40 -5.37
N TYR A 201 20.46 -5.45 -6.25
CA TYR A 201 20.40 -5.73 -7.68
C TYR A 201 21.82 -5.80 -8.24
N LYS A 202 22.19 -6.90 -8.90
CA LYS A 202 23.53 -7.09 -9.46
C LYS A 202 23.86 -6.12 -10.62
N TRP A 203 22.85 -5.53 -11.22
CA TRP A 203 22.96 -4.77 -12.46
C TRP A 203 22.50 -3.31 -12.30
N ASP A 204 22.13 -2.87 -11.10
CA ASP A 204 21.67 -1.51 -10.86
C ASP A 204 22.05 -1.01 -9.47
N THR A 205 22.14 0.31 -9.31
CA THR A 205 22.42 0.95 -8.01
C THR A 205 21.12 1.17 -7.23
N ILE A 206 21.23 1.32 -5.92
CA ILE A 206 20.06 1.57 -5.06
C ILE A 206 19.34 2.88 -5.44
N GLU A 207 20.09 3.92 -5.83
CA GLU A 207 19.55 5.21 -6.26
C GLU A 207 18.66 5.07 -7.49
N ASN A 208 19.09 4.31 -8.47
CA ASN A 208 18.32 4.04 -9.68
C ASN A 208 17.07 3.22 -9.37
N VAL A 209 17.21 2.19 -8.54
CA VAL A 209 16.06 1.37 -8.09
C VAL A 209 15.02 2.25 -7.38
N LEU A 210 15.47 3.13 -6.49
CA LEU A 210 14.60 4.08 -5.80
C LEU A 210 13.92 5.05 -6.79
N ALA A 211 14.66 5.55 -7.78
CA ALA A 211 14.16 6.55 -8.71
C ALA A 211 12.94 6.06 -9.52
N TYR A 212 12.88 4.80 -9.88
CA TYR A 212 11.74 4.28 -10.64
C TYR A 212 10.79 3.37 -9.84
N SER A 213 11.23 2.76 -8.73
CA SER A 213 10.37 1.88 -7.94
C SER A 213 9.63 2.63 -6.83
N ALA A 214 10.32 3.47 -6.03
CA ALA A 214 9.74 4.10 -4.85
C ALA A 214 8.58 5.05 -5.18
N LYS A 215 8.70 5.83 -6.26
CA LYS A 215 7.61 6.72 -6.72
C LYS A 215 6.33 5.95 -7.02
N ARG A 216 6.45 4.85 -7.77
CA ARG A 216 5.32 4.02 -8.15
C ARG A 216 4.68 3.33 -6.95
N PHE A 217 5.50 2.91 -6.00
CA PHE A 217 5.03 2.30 -4.78
C PHE A 217 4.24 3.29 -3.91
N LEU A 218 4.80 4.49 -3.67
CA LEU A 218 4.11 5.52 -2.89
C LEU A 218 2.82 6.03 -3.55
N PHE A 219 2.77 6.02 -4.87
CA PHE A 219 1.57 6.35 -5.62
C PHE A 219 0.36 5.47 -5.24
N CYS A 220 0.60 4.20 -4.87
CA CYS A 220 -0.45 3.29 -4.39
C CYS A 220 -1.15 3.80 -3.12
N PHE A 221 -0.49 4.64 -2.32
CA PHE A 221 -1.08 5.18 -1.11
C PHE A 221 -1.92 6.45 -1.31
N VAL A 222 -1.77 7.13 -2.45
CA VAL A 222 -2.52 8.39 -2.70
C VAL A 222 -4.03 8.22 -2.51
N PRO A 223 -4.71 7.21 -3.10
CA PRO A 223 -6.13 6.99 -2.83
C PRO A 223 -6.42 6.63 -1.37
N CYS A 224 -5.53 5.87 -0.72
CA CYS A 224 -5.69 5.47 0.69
C CYS A 224 -5.62 6.68 1.63
N VAL A 225 -4.68 7.60 1.42
CA VAL A 225 -4.53 8.78 2.27
C VAL A 225 -5.66 9.79 2.06
N TRP A 226 -6.18 9.92 0.83
CA TRP A 226 -7.38 10.72 0.59
C TRP A 226 -8.62 10.08 1.21
N PHE A 227 -8.77 8.75 1.09
CA PHE A 227 -9.84 8.04 1.79
C PHE A 227 -9.75 8.24 3.31
N PHE A 228 -8.55 8.12 3.90
CA PHE A 228 -8.31 8.40 5.31
C PHE A 228 -8.69 9.84 5.68
N THR A 229 -8.27 10.82 4.88
CA THR A 229 -8.53 12.24 5.13
C THR A 229 -10.02 12.55 5.16
N VAL A 230 -10.79 12.04 4.19
CA VAL A 230 -12.23 12.34 4.08
C VAL A 230 -13.12 11.48 5.00
N THR A 231 -12.59 10.38 5.56
CA THR A 231 -13.32 9.58 6.55
C THR A 231 -13.22 10.10 7.98
N ASN A 232 -12.36 11.10 8.22
CA ASN A 232 -12.24 11.74 9.52
C ASN A 232 -13.38 12.72 9.80
N LYS A 233 -13.80 12.81 11.08
CA LYS A 233 -15.02 13.52 11.51
C LYS A 233 -15.11 14.99 11.09
N ILE A 234 -14.01 15.73 10.98
CA ILE A 234 -14.02 17.16 10.61
C ILE A 234 -14.53 17.38 9.18
N VAL A 235 -14.31 16.42 8.27
CA VAL A 235 -14.80 16.49 6.90
C VAL A 235 -16.26 15.98 6.80
N MET A 236 -16.70 15.18 7.79
CA MET A 236 -18.05 14.58 7.77
C MET A 236 -19.13 15.43 8.48
N THR A 237 -18.75 16.42 9.27
CA THR A 237 -19.70 17.27 10.04
C THR A 237 -20.07 18.56 9.33
N GLY A 238 -19.63 18.76 8.10
CA GLY A 238 -20.05 19.86 7.22
C GLY A 238 -21.20 19.35 6.30
#